data_0c23602444f3246daa67cde9e20fe971
#
_entry.id   0c23602444f3246daa67cde9e20fe971
#
_cell.length_a   1.000
_cell.length_b   1.000
_cell.length_c   1.000
_cell.angle_alpha   90.00
_cell.angle_beta   90.00
_cell.angle_gamma   90.00
#
_symmetry.space_group_name_H-M   'P 1'
#
loop_
_entity.id
_entity.type
_entity.pdbx_description
1 polymer ?
#
loop_
_entity_poly.entity_id
_entity_poly.type
_entity_poly.pdbx_seq_one_letter_code
_entity_poly.pdbx_strand_id
1 'polypeptide(L)'
;MPPMAMNMAVRAALDEMLRRDDNVVVFGEDVGFFGGVFRCTDGLQARYGMHRVFDTPIAEGGIIGVAVGMGAYGLRPVPEIQFADYVYPGLDQLFSEAARLRYRSGAEFVAPMTVRMPCGGGIHGGQTHSQSPESLFTHVCGLKTVMPSNPYDAKGLLIAAIEDDDPVIFLEPKRLYSGPFDGHHDRPTVAWSNHPLGEVPDGYYRIPLGQAAIRRAGGDVTVLVYGTMVHVAEAAAAETGIDAEIIDLRTLLPLDTDAIEASVRKTGRCVIVHEATRTSGFGAELMAIVQERCFFQLEAPVERVTGWDTPYPHAQEWDYFPGPGRVGAALRRVMEA
;
A
#
# COMPACT_ATOMS: atom_id res chain seq x y z
N MET A 1 -6.98 -22.43 9.40
CA MET A 1 -8.12 -21.60 8.97
C MET A 1 -8.23 -21.63 7.46
N PRO A 2 -9.39 -21.42 6.85
CA PRO A 2 -9.45 -21.26 5.40
C PRO A 2 -8.66 -19.99 5.01
N PRO A 3 -7.95 -20.01 3.90
CA PRO A 3 -7.29 -18.84 3.38
C PRO A 3 -8.30 -17.71 3.15
N MET A 4 -7.93 -16.46 3.46
CA MET A 4 -8.83 -15.31 3.27
C MET A 4 -8.25 -14.31 2.27
N ALA A 5 -9.12 -13.53 1.66
CA ALA A 5 -8.79 -12.43 0.77
C ALA A 5 -8.36 -11.18 1.56
N MET A 6 -7.71 -10.22 0.91
CA MET A 6 -7.16 -9.04 1.59
C MET A 6 -8.24 -8.17 2.23
N ASN A 7 -9.40 -7.97 1.59
CA ASN A 7 -10.50 -7.20 2.18
C ASN A 7 -11.02 -7.84 3.48
N MET A 8 -11.04 -9.17 3.55
CA MET A 8 -11.40 -9.91 4.76
C MET A 8 -10.33 -9.76 5.86
N ALA A 9 -9.06 -9.71 5.48
CA ALA A 9 -7.95 -9.48 6.41
C ALA A 9 -7.98 -8.06 6.98
N VAL A 10 -8.27 -7.05 6.15
CA VAL A 10 -8.52 -5.67 6.58
C VAL A 10 -9.69 -5.61 7.56
N ARG A 11 -10.82 -6.26 7.23
CA ARG A 11 -11.97 -6.34 8.15
C ARG A 11 -11.60 -7.00 9.47
N ALA A 12 -10.82 -8.08 9.44
CA ALA A 12 -10.37 -8.76 10.65
C ALA A 12 -9.45 -7.89 11.52
N ALA A 13 -8.62 -7.03 10.92
CA ALA A 13 -7.83 -6.05 11.65
C ALA A 13 -8.71 -5.00 12.34
N LEU A 14 -9.67 -4.44 11.60
CA LEU A 14 -10.61 -3.44 12.15
C LEU A 14 -11.46 -4.04 13.28
N ASP A 15 -11.98 -5.26 13.10
CA ASP A 15 -12.74 -5.97 14.12
C ASP A 15 -11.92 -6.21 15.39
N GLU A 16 -10.67 -6.63 15.24
CA GLU A 16 -9.77 -6.86 16.38
C GLU A 16 -9.47 -5.54 17.12
N MET A 17 -9.23 -4.44 16.41
CA MET A 17 -8.91 -3.16 17.04
C MET A 17 -10.13 -2.51 17.68
N LEU A 18 -11.31 -2.56 17.05
CA LEU A 18 -12.57 -2.11 17.63
C LEU A 18 -12.93 -2.87 18.92
N ARG A 19 -12.59 -4.17 18.99
CA ARG A 19 -12.80 -5.01 20.16
C ARG A 19 -11.83 -4.69 21.31
N ARG A 20 -10.60 -4.27 21.00
CA ARG A 20 -9.51 -4.09 21.97
C ARG A 20 -9.43 -2.68 22.57
N ASP A 21 -9.79 -1.67 21.78
CA ASP A 21 -9.63 -0.28 22.16
C ASP A 21 -10.93 0.50 21.88
N ASP A 22 -11.55 0.97 22.94
CA ASP A 22 -12.80 1.74 22.86
C ASP A 22 -12.63 3.12 22.20
N ASN A 23 -11.40 3.61 22.03
CA ASN A 23 -11.11 4.85 21.34
C ASN A 23 -11.02 4.69 19.80
N VAL A 24 -10.96 3.48 19.26
CA VAL A 24 -10.96 3.25 17.83
C VAL A 24 -12.32 3.54 17.23
N VAL A 25 -12.37 4.41 16.21
CA VAL A 25 -13.57 4.81 15.49
C VAL A 25 -13.33 4.70 13.98
N VAL A 26 -14.19 3.97 13.27
CA VAL A 26 -14.09 3.70 11.83
C VAL A 26 -15.21 4.43 11.11
N PHE A 27 -14.90 5.26 10.11
CA PHE A 27 -15.91 6.04 9.41
C PHE A 27 -15.45 6.46 8.01
N GLY A 28 -16.40 6.88 7.20
CA GLY A 28 -16.20 7.28 5.82
C GLY A 28 -17.49 7.08 5.01
N GLU A 29 -17.39 7.22 3.71
CA GLU A 29 -18.52 7.05 2.80
C GLU A 29 -18.88 5.56 2.71
N ASP A 30 -20.15 5.22 2.93
CA ASP A 30 -20.70 3.85 2.90
C ASP A 30 -20.03 2.85 3.88
N VAL A 31 -19.24 3.34 4.83
CA VAL A 31 -18.47 2.52 5.79
C VAL A 31 -19.37 1.83 6.83
N GLY A 32 -20.46 2.50 7.20
CA GLY A 32 -21.36 2.06 8.26
C GLY A 32 -22.28 0.92 7.82
N PHE A 33 -23.52 1.26 7.45
CA PHE A 33 -24.57 0.27 7.15
C PHE A 33 -24.22 -0.63 5.96
N PHE A 34 -23.68 -0.05 4.89
CA PHE A 34 -23.34 -0.79 3.68
C PHE A 34 -22.10 -1.70 3.85
N GLY A 35 -21.19 -1.34 4.73
CA GLY A 35 -19.97 -2.13 5.02
C GLY A 35 -18.80 -1.86 4.06
N GLY A 36 -18.77 -0.67 3.46
CA GLY A 36 -17.78 -0.23 2.49
C GLY A 36 -17.99 -0.80 1.08
N VAL A 37 -17.56 -0.06 0.08
CA VAL A 37 -17.69 -0.47 -1.35
C VAL A 37 -17.00 -1.82 -1.60
N PHE A 38 -15.88 -2.07 -0.94
CA PHE A 38 -15.11 -3.32 -1.04
C PHE A 38 -15.36 -4.29 0.13
N ARG A 39 -16.36 -4.03 0.96
CA ARG A 39 -16.78 -4.88 2.08
C ARG A 39 -15.72 -5.05 3.19
N CYS A 40 -14.82 -4.09 3.31
CA CYS A 40 -13.79 -4.09 4.36
C CYS A 40 -14.36 -3.79 5.76
N THR A 41 -15.57 -3.24 5.86
CA THR A 41 -16.23 -2.90 7.13
C THR A 41 -17.57 -3.60 7.32
N ASP A 42 -17.88 -4.59 6.47
CA ASP A 42 -19.15 -5.31 6.49
C ASP A 42 -19.44 -5.93 7.86
N GLY A 43 -20.66 -5.63 8.40
CA GLY A 43 -21.12 -6.11 9.70
C GLY A 43 -20.52 -5.41 10.93
N LEU A 44 -19.50 -4.56 10.79
CA LEU A 44 -18.87 -3.90 11.94
C LEU A 44 -19.80 -2.90 12.63
N GLN A 45 -20.61 -2.12 11.89
CA GLN A 45 -21.58 -1.22 12.49
C GLN A 45 -22.61 -1.97 13.33
N ALA A 46 -23.13 -3.09 12.83
CA ALA A 46 -24.08 -3.91 13.57
C ALA A 46 -23.50 -4.48 14.87
N ARG A 47 -22.18 -4.76 14.90
CA ARG A 47 -21.47 -5.31 16.05
C ARG A 47 -21.07 -4.27 17.07
N TYR A 48 -20.57 -3.11 16.64
CA TYR A 48 -19.95 -2.08 17.50
C TYR A 48 -20.79 -0.82 17.67
N GLY A 49 -21.89 -0.70 16.91
CA GLY A 49 -22.82 0.43 16.97
C GLY A 49 -22.39 1.65 16.13
N MET A 50 -23.39 2.51 15.88
CA MET A 50 -23.25 3.69 15.02
C MET A 50 -22.31 4.78 15.58
N HIS A 51 -21.95 4.73 16.86
CA HIS A 51 -21.00 5.66 17.45
C HIS A 51 -19.54 5.26 17.21
N ARG A 52 -19.30 4.03 16.83
CA ARG A 52 -17.97 3.49 16.59
C ARG A 52 -17.70 3.21 15.10
N VAL A 53 -18.75 2.91 14.33
CA VAL A 53 -18.66 2.64 12.89
C VAL A 53 -19.82 3.35 12.20
N PHE A 54 -19.54 4.39 11.38
CA PHE A 54 -20.59 5.22 10.82
C PHE A 54 -20.26 5.80 9.44
N ASP A 55 -21.33 6.17 8.74
CA ASP A 55 -21.27 6.81 7.43
C ASP A 55 -21.05 8.34 7.57
N THR A 56 -20.39 8.91 6.58
CA THR A 56 -20.21 10.36 6.43
C THR A 56 -20.85 10.84 5.13
N PRO A 57 -21.13 12.15 4.99
CA PRO A 57 -21.31 12.76 3.69
C PRO A 57 -20.07 12.62 2.81
N ILE A 58 -20.22 12.78 1.49
CA ILE A 58 -19.14 12.90 0.53
C ILE A 58 -18.42 14.25 0.74
N ALA A 59 -17.39 14.25 1.57
CA ALA A 59 -16.66 15.46 1.95
C ALA A 59 -15.27 15.08 2.50
N GLU A 60 -14.36 14.63 1.66
CA GLU A 60 -13.07 14.05 2.08
C GLU A 60 -12.22 15.03 2.91
N GLY A 61 -12.25 16.33 2.59
CA GLY A 61 -11.65 17.35 3.44
C GLY A 61 -12.24 17.41 4.85
N GLY A 62 -13.57 17.22 4.96
CA GLY A 62 -14.29 17.13 6.24
C GLY A 62 -13.97 15.82 6.98
N ILE A 63 -13.93 14.69 6.27
CA ILE A 63 -13.58 13.37 6.82
C ILE A 63 -12.20 13.43 7.48
N ILE A 64 -11.19 13.91 6.76
CA ILE A 64 -9.82 14.03 7.28
C ILE A 64 -9.73 15.08 8.40
N GLY A 65 -10.35 16.25 8.23
CA GLY A 65 -10.33 17.31 9.25
C GLY A 65 -10.95 16.87 10.57
N VAL A 66 -12.07 16.15 10.54
CA VAL A 66 -12.69 15.56 11.73
C VAL A 66 -11.78 14.52 12.36
N ALA A 67 -11.10 13.67 11.57
CA ALA A 67 -10.14 12.70 12.07
C ALA A 67 -8.98 13.37 12.83
N VAL A 68 -8.44 14.49 12.33
CA VAL A 68 -7.40 15.26 13.04
C VAL A 68 -7.90 15.72 14.42
N GLY A 69 -9.12 16.29 14.46
CA GLY A 69 -9.73 16.73 15.72
C GLY A 69 -10.00 15.58 16.69
N MET A 70 -10.50 14.45 16.21
CA MET A 70 -10.72 13.24 17.01
C MET A 70 -9.40 12.72 17.60
N GLY A 71 -8.33 12.67 16.79
CA GLY A 71 -7.00 12.25 17.23
C GLY A 71 -6.46 13.17 18.32
N ALA A 72 -6.51 14.48 18.12
CA ALA A 72 -6.09 15.48 19.12
C ALA A 72 -6.90 15.40 20.41
N TYR A 73 -8.15 14.91 20.34
CA TYR A 73 -9.02 14.70 21.51
C TYR A 73 -8.78 13.37 22.24
N GLY A 74 -7.95 12.48 21.68
CA GLY A 74 -7.58 11.20 22.29
C GLY A 74 -8.27 9.96 21.72
N LEU A 75 -9.02 10.09 20.62
CA LEU A 75 -9.54 8.96 19.87
C LEU A 75 -8.50 8.43 18.88
N ARG A 76 -8.73 7.22 18.35
CA ARG A 76 -7.97 6.60 17.26
C ARG A 76 -8.85 6.47 16.02
N PRO A 77 -9.02 7.56 15.26
CA PRO A 77 -9.85 7.55 14.06
C PRO A 77 -9.21 6.75 12.92
N VAL A 78 -10.05 5.95 12.26
CA VAL A 78 -9.70 5.19 11.07
C VAL A 78 -10.63 5.61 9.93
N PRO A 79 -10.44 6.83 9.36
CA PRO A 79 -11.22 7.27 8.23
C PRO A 79 -10.89 6.46 6.98
N GLU A 80 -11.91 6.12 6.20
CA GLU A 80 -11.81 5.56 4.85
C GLU A 80 -12.13 6.63 3.81
N ILE A 81 -11.21 6.88 2.89
CA ILE A 81 -11.46 7.58 1.64
C ILE A 81 -11.76 6.51 0.60
N GLN A 82 -12.93 6.59 -0.03
CA GLN A 82 -13.50 5.50 -0.84
C GLN A 82 -12.60 5.05 -2.00
N PHE A 83 -11.82 5.98 -2.58
CA PHE A 83 -10.73 5.74 -3.53
C PHE A 83 -9.61 6.75 -3.30
N ALA A 84 -8.36 6.33 -3.45
CA ALA A 84 -7.20 7.20 -3.31
C ALA A 84 -7.26 8.43 -4.24
N ASP A 85 -7.96 8.32 -5.35
CA ASP A 85 -8.25 9.39 -6.32
C ASP A 85 -9.06 10.55 -5.72
N TYR A 86 -9.81 10.32 -4.65
CA TYR A 86 -10.68 11.31 -4.02
C TYR A 86 -10.04 12.03 -2.85
N VAL A 87 -8.81 11.69 -2.49
CA VAL A 87 -8.12 12.28 -1.34
C VAL A 87 -7.75 13.75 -1.53
N TYR A 88 -7.69 14.25 -2.77
CA TYR A 88 -7.16 15.59 -3.08
C TYR A 88 -7.81 16.74 -2.29
N PRO A 89 -9.13 16.80 -2.06
CA PRO A 89 -9.73 17.83 -1.20
C PRO A 89 -9.29 17.73 0.28
N GLY A 90 -8.82 16.55 0.71
CA GLY A 90 -8.32 16.30 2.06
C GLY A 90 -6.83 16.54 2.26
N LEU A 91 -6.05 16.80 1.20
CA LEU A 91 -4.60 16.95 1.29
C LEU A 91 -4.18 18.10 2.21
N ASP A 92 -4.92 19.21 2.23
CA ASP A 92 -4.61 20.31 3.14
C ASP A 92 -4.67 19.85 4.61
N GLN A 93 -5.70 19.12 4.99
CA GLN A 93 -5.85 18.58 6.34
C GLN A 93 -4.77 17.54 6.66
N LEU A 94 -4.35 16.73 5.70
CA LEU A 94 -3.27 15.76 5.90
C LEU A 94 -1.91 16.44 6.02
N PHE A 95 -1.57 17.33 5.09
CA PHE A 95 -0.23 17.91 4.96
C PHE A 95 0.01 19.07 5.91
N SER A 96 -0.98 19.95 6.07
CA SER A 96 -0.85 21.15 6.89
C SER A 96 -1.18 20.88 8.35
N GLU A 97 -2.11 19.98 8.65
CA GLU A 97 -2.57 19.75 10.01
C GLU A 97 -2.06 18.41 10.59
N ALA A 98 -2.49 17.25 10.06
CA ALA A 98 -2.16 15.95 10.63
C ALA A 98 -0.65 15.71 10.73
N ALA A 99 0.06 15.88 9.61
CA ALA A 99 1.51 15.63 9.54
C ALA A 99 2.34 16.51 10.47
N ARG A 100 1.86 17.72 10.78
CA ARG A 100 2.62 18.73 11.53
C ARG A 100 2.19 18.89 12.98
N LEU A 101 1.08 18.26 13.38
CA LEU A 101 0.47 18.51 14.69
C LEU A 101 1.43 18.22 15.84
N ARG A 102 2.08 17.07 15.85
CA ARG A 102 3.07 16.70 16.88
C ARG A 102 4.23 17.69 16.95
N TYR A 103 4.82 18.01 15.81
CA TYR A 103 5.95 18.93 15.76
C TYR A 103 5.57 20.35 16.19
N ARG A 104 4.44 20.87 15.68
CA ARG A 104 3.95 22.22 15.94
C ARG A 104 3.55 22.44 17.42
N SER A 105 3.02 21.41 18.05
CA SER A 105 2.61 21.46 19.45
C SER A 105 3.73 21.10 20.44
N GLY A 106 4.96 20.79 19.97
CA GLY A 106 6.01 20.30 20.87
C GLY A 106 5.69 18.92 21.47
N ALA A 107 4.93 18.10 20.75
CA ALA A 107 4.42 16.78 21.14
C ALA A 107 3.32 16.82 22.25
N GLU A 108 2.74 17.98 22.52
CA GLU A 108 1.57 18.09 23.42
C GLU A 108 0.34 17.42 22.79
N PHE A 109 0.17 17.54 21.48
CA PHE A 109 -0.88 16.87 20.70
C PHE A 109 -0.29 15.92 19.68
N VAL A 110 -1.01 14.84 19.42
CA VAL A 110 -0.71 13.83 18.39
C VAL A 110 -1.91 13.64 17.47
N ALA A 111 -1.68 13.06 16.29
CA ALA A 111 -2.75 12.71 15.34
C ALA A 111 -2.72 11.18 15.08
N PRO A 112 -3.14 10.35 16.05
CA PRO A 112 -3.11 8.90 15.94
C PRO A 112 -4.22 8.40 15.02
N MET A 113 -4.11 8.75 13.74
CA MET A 113 -5.11 8.44 12.72
C MET A 113 -4.56 7.54 11.63
N THR A 114 -5.36 6.58 11.17
CA THR A 114 -5.02 5.71 10.05
C THR A 114 -5.98 5.96 8.90
N VAL A 115 -5.50 6.68 7.88
CA VAL A 115 -6.30 6.97 6.68
C VAL A 115 -6.18 5.80 5.71
N ARG A 116 -7.27 5.05 5.54
CA ARG A 116 -7.35 3.93 4.63
C ARG A 116 -7.84 4.38 3.27
N MET A 117 -7.18 3.91 2.20
CA MET A 117 -7.53 4.27 0.84
C MET A 117 -7.32 3.09 -0.12
N PRO A 118 -8.37 2.58 -0.76
CA PRO A 118 -8.22 1.70 -1.92
C PRO A 118 -7.48 2.43 -3.05
N CYS A 119 -6.39 1.86 -3.55
CA CYS A 119 -5.54 2.47 -4.57
C CYS A 119 -5.24 1.54 -5.74
N GLY A 120 -4.60 2.08 -6.78
CA GLY A 120 -4.19 1.34 -7.97
C GLY A 120 -5.34 1.00 -8.92
N GLY A 121 -5.01 0.42 -10.04
CA GLY A 121 -5.97 -0.01 -11.04
C GLY A 121 -6.46 -1.45 -10.87
N GLY A 122 -6.84 -2.08 -11.98
CA GLY A 122 -7.27 -3.49 -12.03
C GLY A 122 -8.78 -3.70 -11.94
N ILE A 123 -9.58 -2.63 -11.92
CA ILE A 123 -11.04 -2.70 -11.90
C ILE A 123 -11.69 -1.96 -13.08
N HIS A 124 -10.90 -1.56 -14.06
CA HIS A 124 -11.34 -0.70 -15.18
C HIS A 124 -12.01 0.60 -14.74
N GLY A 125 -11.55 1.17 -13.63
CA GLY A 125 -12.12 2.39 -13.03
C GLY A 125 -11.73 3.70 -13.74
N GLY A 126 -10.81 3.63 -14.72
CA GLY A 126 -10.35 4.80 -15.47
C GLY A 126 -9.58 5.81 -14.61
N GLN A 127 -9.61 7.07 -15.01
CA GLN A 127 -8.76 8.12 -14.45
C GLN A 127 -9.07 8.48 -13.00
N THR A 128 -10.29 8.26 -12.54
CA THR A 128 -10.79 8.72 -11.24
C THR A 128 -10.92 7.62 -10.19
N HIS A 129 -10.51 6.38 -10.52
CA HIS A 129 -10.62 5.23 -9.61
C HIS A 129 -9.40 4.30 -9.68
N SER A 130 -8.27 4.77 -10.22
CA SER A 130 -7.12 3.88 -10.51
C SER A 130 -5.76 4.46 -10.18
N GLN A 131 -5.71 5.56 -9.44
CA GLN A 131 -4.45 6.24 -9.12
C GLN A 131 -3.66 5.49 -8.03
N SER A 132 -2.34 5.65 -8.11
CA SER A 132 -1.37 5.17 -7.12
C SER A 132 -0.57 6.38 -6.61
N PRO A 133 -1.12 7.15 -5.64
CA PRO A 133 -0.57 8.44 -5.24
C PRO A 133 0.45 8.37 -4.10
N GLU A 134 1.09 7.23 -3.87
CA GLU A 134 1.98 7.00 -2.73
C GLU A 134 3.10 8.05 -2.61
N SER A 135 3.62 8.54 -3.74
CA SER A 135 4.70 9.54 -3.73
C SER A 135 4.29 10.89 -3.15
N LEU A 136 3.00 11.24 -3.17
CA LEU A 136 2.50 12.45 -2.52
C LEU A 136 2.65 12.36 -0.99
N PHE A 137 2.40 11.20 -0.43
CA PHE A 137 2.43 10.99 1.02
C PHE A 137 3.84 10.74 1.54
N THR A 138 4.67 10.03 0.78
CA THR A 138 6.07 9.79 1.15
C THR A 138 6.93 11.04 1.12
N HIS A 139 6.50 12.09 0.39
CA HIS A 139 7.19 13.38 0.37
C HIS A 139 6.91 14.24 1.61
N VAL A 140 5.81 14.00 2.32
CA VAL A 140 5.37 14.87 3.42
C VAL A 140 5.91 14.38 4.76
N CYS A 141 6.85 15.15 5.34
CA CYS A 141 7.38 14.87 6.67
C CYS A 141 6.29 14.88 7.74
N GLY A 142 6.25 13.80 8.55
CA GLY A 142 5.26 13.61 9.61
C GLY A 142 4.15 12.63 9.24
N LEU A 143 4.05 12.16 7.98
CA LEU A 143 3.20 11.05 7.59
C LEU A 143 4.02 9.74 7.54
N LYS A 144 3.37 8.62 7.84
CA LYS A 144 3.85 7.28 7.52
C LYS A 144 3.02 6.72 6.38
N THR A 145 3.62 5.89 5.51
CA THR A 145 2.94 5.36 4.32
C THR A 145 3.16 3.87 4.21
N VAL A 146 2.08 3.10 4.14
CA VAL A 146 2.06 1.64 4.15
C VAL A 146 1.29 1.12 2.94
N MET A 147 1.79 0.07 2.27
CA MET A 147 1.11 -0.60 1.17
C MET A 147 1.37 -2.11 1.21
N PRO A 148 0.49 -2.91 1.81
CA PRO A 148 0.66 -4.37 1.89
C PRO A 148 0.48 -5.06 0.53
N SER A 149 1.05 -6.25 0.39
CA SER A 149 0.95 -7.09 -0.81
C SER A 149 0.15 -8.38 -0.60
N ASN A 150 -0.23 -8.72 0.61
CA ASN A 150 -0.92 -9.97 0.94
C ASN A 150 -1.79 -9.84 2.19
N PRO A 151 -2.74 -10.77 2.44
CA PRO A 151 -3.67 -10.69 3.55
C PRO A 151 -3.03 -10.73 4.95
N TYR A 152 -1.98 -11.53 5.15
CA TYR A 152 -1.27 -11.61 6.43
C TYR A 152 -0.66 -10.24 6.78
N ASP A 153 0.06 -9.66 5.84
CA ASP A 153 0.68 -8.34 6.02
C ASP A 153 -0.38 -7.23 6.18
N ALA A 154 -1.47 -7.28 5.41
CA ALA A 154 -2.55 -6.30 5.50
C ALA A 154 -3.12 -6.22 6.91
N LYS A 155 -3.42 -7.36 7.55
CA LYS A 155 -3.93 -7.36 8.92
C LYS A 155 -2.88 -6.89 9.92
N GLY A 156 -1.67 -7.42 9.88
CA GLY A 156 -0.62 -7.11 10.86
C GLY A 156 -0.14 -5.67 10.79
N LEU A 157 0.02 -5.12 9.57
CA LEU A 157 0.41 -3.74 9.34
C LEU A 157 -0.72 -2.75 9.68
N LEU A 158 -1.98 -3.09 9.39
CA LEU A 158 -3.10 -2.23 9.74
C LEU A 158 -3.29 -2.11 11.26
N ILE A 159 -3.11 -3.21 12.00
CA ILE A 159 -3.10 -3.19 13.46
C ILE A 159 -1.97 -2.27 13.96
N ALA A 160 -0.76 -2.40 13.41
CA ALA A 160 0.36 -1.54 13.79
C ALA A 160 0.12 -0.06 13.44
N ALA A 161 -0.55 0.22 12.31
CA ALA A 161 -0.92 1.56 11.89
C ALA A 161 -1.94 2.20 12.84
N ILE A 162 -2.96 1.45 13.28
CA ILE A 162 -3.98 1.95 14.21
C ILE A 162 -3.40 2.21 15.62
N GLU A 163 -2.38 1.45 16.02
CA GLU A 163 -1.69 1.64 17.30
C GLU A 163 -0.67 2.79 17.28
N ASP A 164 -0.32 3.29 16.10
CA ASP A 164 0.67 4.37 15.95
C ASP A 164 0.09 5.71 16.42
N ASP A 165 0.90 6.53 17.10
CA ASP A 165 0.52 7.85 17.57
C ASP A 165 0.72 8.96 16.52
N ASP A 166 1.32 8.62 15.37
CA ASP A 166 1.47 9.52 14.22
C ASP A 166 0.53 9.12 13.08
N PRO A 167 0.18 10.03 12.17
CA PRO A 167 -0.73 9.73 11.09
C PRO A 167 -0.12 8.73 10.09
N VAL A 168 -0.86 7.66 9.82
CA VAL A 168 -0.49 6.62 8.87
C VAL A 168 -1.44 6.65 7.67
N ILE A 169 -0.88 6.71 6.48
CA ILE A 169 -1.58 6.50 5.21
C ILE A 169 -1.48 5.02 4.86
N PHE A 170 -2.61 4.33 4.86
CA PHE A 170 -2.69 2.90 4.59
C PHE A 170 -3.32 2.68 3.21
N LEU A 171 -2.47 2.47 2.21
CA LEU A 171 -2.85 2.27 0.82
C LEU A 171 -3.18 0.79 0.58
N GLU A 172 -4.38 0.52 0.09
CA GLU A 172 -4.90 -0.83 -0.11
C GLU A 172 -5.02 -1.14 -1.61
N PRO A 173 -4.09 -1.91 -2.20
CA PRO A 173 -4.17 -2.26 -3.62
C PRO A 173 -5.46 -3.01 -3.95
N LYS A 174 -6.38 -2.37 -4.68
CA LYS A 174 -7.71 -2.93 -5.01
C LYS A 174 -7.64 -4.26 -5.74
N ARG A 175 -6.62 -4.45 -6.58
CA ARG A 175 -6.38 -5.72 -7.29
C ARG A 175 -6.22 -6.91 -6.36
N LEU A 176 -5.89 -6.67 -5.09
CA LEU A 176 -5.63 -7.71 -4.10
C LEU A 176 -6.83 -7.97 -3.18
N TYR A 177 -7.93 -7.23 -3.30
CA TYR A 177 -9.07 -7.37 -2.38
C TYR A 177 -9.83 -8.69 -2.54
N SER A 178 -10.36 -8.93 -3.74
CA SER A 178 -11.18 -10.11 -3.97
C SER A 178 -11.40 -10.35 -5.47
N GLY A 179 -11.07 -11.49 -5.98
CA GLY A 179 -11.36 -11.93 -7.33
C GLY A 179 -10.21 -11.81 -8.31
N PRO A 180 -10.34 -12.47 -9.44
CA PRO A 180 -9.39 -12.33 -10.54
C PRO A 180 -9.58 -10.95 -11.18
N PHE A 181 -8.47 -10.26 -11.44
CA PHE A 181 -8.48 -8.88 -11.94
C PHE A 181 -8.51 -8.75 -13.44
N ASP A 182 -8.26 -9.83 -14.13
CA ASP A 182 -8.29 -9.86 -15.58
C ASP A 182 -9.71 -9.89 -16.13
N GLY A 183 -10.64 -9.27 -15.44
CA GLY A 183 -12.07 -9.28 -15.69
C GLY A 183 -12.53 -8.92 -17.10
N HIS A 184 -11.64 -9.00 -18.08
CA HIS A 184 -12.00 -8.90 -19.48
C HIS A 184 -12.46 -10.29 -19.95
N HIS A 185 -13.73 -10.40 -20.36
CA HIS A 185 -14.38 -11.62 -20.81
C HIS A 185 -13.63 -12.33 -21.99
N ASP A 186 -12.79 -11.61 -22.72
CA ASP A 186 -12.04 -12.10 -23.86
C ASP A 186 -10.60 -12.54 -23.54
N ARG A 187 -10.16 -12.41 -22.26
CA ARG A 187 -8.80 -12.78 -21.87
C ARG A 187 -8.83 -13.84 -20.77
N PRO A 188 -8.07 -14.93 -20.91
CA PRO A 188 -7.97 -15.90 -19.83
C PRO A 188 -7.25 -15.27 -18.63
N THR A 189 -7.76 -15.55 -17.43
CA THR A 189 -7.11 -15.18 -16.18
C THR A 189 -5.74 -15.86 -16.11
N VAL A 190 -4.68 -15.07 -15.96
CA VAL A 190 -3.32 -15.59 -15.78
C VAL A 190 -3.05 -15.80 -14.28
N ALA A 191 -2.20 -16.79 -13.98
CA ALA A 191 -2.00 -17.22 -12.58
C ALA A 191 -1.54 -16.10 -11.65
N TRP A 192 -0.70 -15.19 -12.12
CA TRP A 192 -0.20 -14.08 -11.33
C TRP A 192 -1.24 -12.98 -11.03
N SER A 193 -2.34 -12.93 -11.79
CA SER A 193 -3.42 -11.96 -11.62
C SER A 193 -4.51 -12.43 -10.67
N ASN A 194 -4.48 -13.67 -10.23
CA ASN A 194 -5.34 -14.15 -9.16
C ASN A 194 -5.02 -13.38 -7.87
N HIS A 195 -6.06 -12.98 -7.12
CA HIS A 195 -5.82 -12.33 -5.85
C HIS A 195 -5.13 -13.30 -4.89
N PRO A 196 -4.15 -12.85 -4.11
CA PRO A 196 -3.50 -13.70 -3.15
C PRO A 196 -4.46 -14.04 -2.03
N LEU A 197 -4.77 -15.32 -1.86
CA LEU A 197 -5.35 -15.83 -0.63
C LEU A 197 -4.23 -16.13 0.34
N GLY A 198 -4.40 -15.80 1.60
CA GLY A 198 -3.39 -16.07 2.63
C GLY A 198 -3.99 -16.60 3.91
N GLU A 199 -3.22 -17.42 4.63
CA GLU A 199 -3.55 -17.80 5.99
C GLU A 199 -3.31 -16.58 6.90
N VAL A 200 -4.36 -16.17 7.59
CA VAL A 200 -4.32 -15.03 8.51
C VAL A 200 -4.70 -15.54 9.90
N PRO A 201 -3.80 -15.43 10.90
CA PRO A 201 -4.10 -15.85 12.26
C PRO A 201 -5.30 -15.12 12.85
N ASP A 202 -6.10 -15.84 13.63
CA ASP A 202 -7.13 -15.22 14.47
C ASP A 202 -6.50 -14.36 15.57
N GLY A 203 -7.29 -13.39 16.04
CA GLY A 203 -6.87 -12.52 17.13
C GLY A 203 -5.78 -11.53 16.73
N TYR A 204 -5.10 -11.05 17.73
CA TYR A 204 -4.12 -9.97 17.61
C TYR A 204 -2.74 -10.48 17.20
N TYR A 205 -2.18 -9.85 16.21
CA TYR A 205 -0.74 -9.80 15.94
C TYR A 205 -0.43 -8.50 15.18
N ARG A 206 0.78 -8.03 15.29
CA ARG A 206 1.21 -6.84 14.55
C ARG A 206 2.52 -7.09 13.81
N ILE A 207 2.68 -6.38 12.70
CA ILE A 207 3.94 -6.31 11.95
C ILE A 207 4.46 -4.89 12.14
N PRO A 208 5.68 -4.71 12.66
CA PRO A 208 6.24 -3.37 12.84
C PRO A 208 6.35 -2.62 11.52
N LEU A 209 5.99 -1.33 11.54
CA LEU A 209 6.21 -0.44 10.40
C LEU A 209 7.72 -0.22 10.21
N GLY A 210 8.14 -0.06 8.95
CA GLY A 210 9.56 0.14 8.61
C GLY A 210 10.37 -1.14 8.49
N GLN A 211 9.72 -2.30 8.37
CA GLN A 211 10.36 -3.59 8.13
C GLN A 211 9.90 -4.19 6.80
N ALA A 212 10.83 -4.36 5.88
CA ALA A 212 10.60 -5.06 4.62
C ALA A 212 10.52 -6.58 4.82
N ALA A 213 10.03 -7.29 3.81
CA ALA A 213 10.03 -8.75 3.77
C ALA A 213 10.76 -9.28 2.55
N ILE A 214 11.59 -10.30 2.75
CA ILE A 214 12.14 -11.09 1.65
C ILE A 214 11.05 -12.07 1.22
N ARG A 215 10.40 -11.78 0.08
CA ARG A 215 9.36 -12.64 -0.51
C ARG A 215 9.96 -13.85 -1.22
N ARG A 216 11.11 -13.64 -1.85
CA ARG A 216 11.90 -14.67 -2.49
C ARG A 216 13.37 -14.37 -2.24
N ALA A 217 14.10 -15.33 -1.69
CA ALA A 217 15.54 -15.23 -1.63
C ALA A 217 16.15 -15.48 -3.02
N GLY A 218 17.24 -14.78 -3.32
CA GLY A 218 17.96 -14.90 -4.59
C GLY A 218 19.37 -14.29 -4.52
N GLY A 219 20.17 -14.56 -5.54
CA GLY A 219 21.59 -14.13 -5.56
C GLY A 219 21.99 -13.26 -6.76
N ASP A 220 21.17 -13.20 -7.83
CA ASP A 220 21.57 -12.57 -9.08
C ASP A 220 21.20 -11.09 -9.17
N VAL A 221 20.02 -10.71 -8.68
CA VAL A 221 19.48 -9.36 -8.77
C VAL A 221 18.50 -9.07 -7.63
N THR A 222 18.53 -7.87 -7.07
CA THR A 222 17.53 -7.37 -6.12
C THR A 222 16.35 -6.75 -6.86
N VAL A 223 15.12 -7.14 -6.51
CA VAL A 223 13.90 -6.50 -6.98
C VAL A 223 13.23 -5.78 -5.80
N LEU A 224 13.22 -4.45 -5.82
CA LEU A 224 12.52 -3.62 -4.83
C LEU A 224 11.09 -3.37 -5.33
N VAL A 225 10.11 -3.76 -4.52
CA VAL A 225 8.71 -3.80 -4.97
C VAL A 225 7.74 -3.66 -3.81
N TYR A 226 6.48 -3.28 -4.07
CA TYR A 226 5.42 -3.18 -3.08
C TYR A 226 4.04 -3.36 -3.70
N GLY A 227 3.04 -3.62 -2.88
CA GLY A 227 1.65 -3.78 -3.30
C GLY A 227 1.46 -4.88 -4.35
N THR A 228 0.64 -4.63 -5.34
CA THR A 228 0.32 -5.59 -6.43
C THR A 228 1.55 -6.07 -7.18
N MET A 229 2.56 -5.20 -7.32
CA MET A 229 3.73 -5.51 -8.13
C MET A 229 4.63 -6.60 -7.54
N VAL A 230 4.47 -6.96 -6.26
CA VAL A 230 5.15 -8.12 -5.66
C VAL A 230 4.84 -9.40 -6.45
N HIS A 231 3.56 -9.64 -6.74
CA HIS A 231 3.12 -10.84 -7.48
C HIS A 231 3.59 -10.82 -8.93
N VAL A 232 3.66 -9.64 -9.54
CA VAL A 232 4.21 -9.46 -10.90
C VAL A 232 5.71 -9.78 -10.94
N ALA A 233 6.46 -9.34 -9.92
CA ALA A 233 7.88 -9.62 -9.81
C ALA A 233 8.17 -11.11 -9.57
N GLU A 234 7.38 -11.77 -8.71
CA GLU A 234 7.46 -13.22 -8.49
C GLU A 234 7.23 -14.01 -9.80
N ALA A 235 6.21 -13.62 -10.57
CA ALA A 235 5.92 -14.23 -11.87
C ALA A 235 7.07 -13.99 -12.88
N ALA A 236 7.59 -12.77 -12.98
CA ALA A 236 8.70 -12.44 -13.87
C ALA A 236 9.98 -13.23 -13.55
N ALA A 237 10.30 -13.39 -12.26
CA ALA A 237 11.43 -14.19 -11.81
C ALA A 237 11.24 -15.68 -12.19
N ALA A 238 10.03 -16.22 -12.01
CA ALA A 238 9.70 -17.60 -12.42
C ALA A 238 9.78 -17.81 -13.94
N GLU A 239 9.26 -16.86 -14.72
CA GLU A 239 9.26 -16.95 -16.20
C GLU A 239 10.68 -16.80 -16.81
N THR A 240 11.53 -15.98 -16.18
CA THR A 240 12.90 -15.76 -16.68
C THR A 240 13.90 -16.79 -16.18
N GLY A 241 13.61 -17.45 -15.07
CA GLY A 241 14.55 -18.35 -14.39
C GLY A 241 15.70 -17.63 -13.67
N ILE A 242 15.70 -16.28 -13.64
CA ILE A 242 16.71 -15.47 -12.95
C ILE A 242 16.54 -15.62 -11.43
N ASP A 243 17.62 -15.80 -10.71
CA ASP A 243 17.63 -15.96 -9.24
C ASP A 243 17.50 -14.61 -8.55
N ALA A 244 16.33 -13.96 -8.72
CA ALA A 244 16.01 -12.66 -8.16
C ALA A 244 15.67 -12.74 -6.67
N GLU A 245 16.28 -11.88 -5.86
CA GLU A 245 15.83 -11.59 -4.50
C GLU A 245 14.74 -10.53 -4.53
N ILE A 246 13.53 -10.89 -4.10
CA ILE A 246 12.37 -10.00 -4.14
C ILE A 246 12.13 -9.46 -2.74
N ILE A 247 12.29 -8.14 -2.60
CA ILE A 247 12.06 -7.38 -1.36
C ILE A 247 10.71 -6.66 -1.45
N ASP A 248 9.74 -7.13 -0.69
CA ASP A 248 8.49 -6.41 -0.47
C ASP A 248 8.71 -5.33 0.60
N LEU A 249 8.64 -4.09 0.20
CA LEU A 249 8.91 -2.96 1.09
C LEU A 249 7.89 -2.81 2.20
N ARG A 250 6.61 -3.19 1.98
CA ARG A 250 5.50 -3.10 2.95
C ARG A 250 5.23 -1.69 3.44
N THR A 251 6.25 -1.03 3.98
CA THR A 251 6.22 0.36 4.44
C THR A 251 7.11 1.21 3.55
N LEU A 252 6.52 2.24 2.95
CA LEU A 252 7.25 3.16 2.07
C LEU A 252 7.88 4.29 2.88
N LEU A 253 7.26 4.66 4.02
CA LEU A 253 7.81 5.60 4.98
C LEU A 253 7.31 5.23 6.40
N PRO A 254 8.19 4.96 7.38
CA PRO A 254 9.65 4.83 7.24
C PRO A 254 10.07 3.63 6.37
N LEU A 255 11.17 3.77 5.65
CA LEU A 255 11.68 2.75 4.75
C LEU A 255 12.75 1.87 5.44
N ASP A 256 12.76 0.57 5.17
CA ASP A 256 13.80 -0.37 5.60
C ASP A 256 15.02 -0.26 4.70
N THR A 257 15.81 0.80 4.91
CA THR A 257 17.00 1.06 4.09
C THR A 257 18.10 0.02 4.30
N ASP A 258 18.15 -0.61 5.47
CA ASP A 258 19.17 -1.61 5.79
C ASP A 258 18.92 -2.91 5.03
N ALA A 259 17.64 -3.34 4.91
CA ALA A 259 17.27 -4.49 4.09
C ALA A 259 17.57 -4.24 2.60
N ILE A 260 17.29 -3.04 2.10
CA ILE A 260 17.61 -2.64 0.72
C ILE A 260 19.11 -2.72 0.49
N GLU A 261 19.90 -2.08 1.35
CA GLU A 261 21.36 -2.04 1.24
C GLU A 261 21.95 -3.45 1.30
N ALA A 262 21.52 -4.26 2.24
CA ALA A 262 22.02 -5.64 2.40
C ALA A 262 21.77 -6.49 1.15
N SER A 263 20.57 -6.38 0.57
CA SER A 263 20.20 -7.13 -0.64
C SER A 263 20.99 -6.66 -1.87
N VAL A 264 21.04 -5.34 -2.12
CA VAL A 264 21.76 -4.80 -3.29
C VAL A 264 23.27 -5.06 -3.20
N ARG A 265 23.86 -4.96 -2.01
CA ARG A 265 25.29 -5.31 -1.80
C ARG A 265 25.59 -6.77 -2.09
N LYS A 266 24.62 -7.66 -1.83
CA LYS A 266 24.76 -9.09 -2.11
C LYS A 266 24.67 -9.40 -3.60
N THR A 267 23.75 -8.76 -4.32
CA THR A 267 23.41 -9.12 -5.71
C THR A 267 24.16 -8.28 -6.76
N GLY A 268 24.62 -7.09 -6.38
CA GLY A 268 25.26 -6.14 -7.31
C GLY A 268 24.33 -5.50 -8.34
N ARG A 269 23.06 -5.89 -8.40
CA ARG A 269 22.07 -5.45 -9.42
C ARG A 269 20.75 -5.11 -8.78
N CYS A 270 20.05 -4.12 -9.35
CA CYS A 270 18.76 -3.69 -8.80
C CYS A 270 17.75 -3.34 -9.89
N VAL A 271 16.53 -3.88 -9.73
CA VAL A 271 15.34 -3.51 -10.50
C VAL A 271 14.27 -3.01 -9.52
N ILE A 272 13.67 -1.87 -9.79
CA ILE A 272 12.61 -1.26 -8.98
C ILE A 272 11.30 -1.33 -9.75
N VAL A 273 10.24 -1.84 -9.11
CA VAL A 273 8.95 -2.06 -9.78
C VAL A 273 7.82 -1.42 -8.97
N HIS A 274 7.05 -0.54 -9.60
CA HIS A 274 5.83 0.00 -9.02
C HIS A 274 4.78 0.35 -10.10
N GLU A 275 3.54 0.47 -9.67
CA GLU A 275 2.40 0.72 -10.56
C GLU A 275 2.23 2.19 -10.95
N ALA A 276 2.60 3.11 -10.06
CA ALA A 276 2.51 4.55 -10.31
C ALA A 276 3.33 5.01 -11.52
N THR A 277 3.07 6.23 -11.99
CA THR A 277 3.82 6.89 -13.07
C THR A 277 5.32 6.94 -12.79
N ARG A 278 6.12 7.06 -13.85
CA ARG A 278 7.58 7.05 -13.77
C ARG A 278 8.17 8.34 -13.19
N THR A 279 7.68 9.49 -13.68
CA THR A 279 8.19 10.79 -13.27
C THR A 279 7.75 11.12 -11.85
N SER A 280 8.70 11.40 -10.98
CA SER A 280 8.49 11.68 -9.55
C SER A 280 7.76 10.56 -8.79
N GLY A 281 7.66 9.35 -9.35
CA GLY A 281 7.19 8.17 -8.62
C GLY A 281 8.20 7.75 -7.56
N PHE A 282 7.74 7.04 -6.52
CA PHE A 282 8.57 6.63 -5.38
C PHE A 282 9.81 5.81 -5.77
N GLY A 283 9.77 5.12 -6.89
CA GLY A 283 10.94 4.42 -7.44
C GLY A 283 12.12 5.33 -7.79
N ALA A 284 11.92 6.65 -7.94
CA ALA A 284 13.03 7.59 -8.11
C ALA A 284 13.79 7.80 -6.81
N GLU A 285 13.10 7.87 -5.67
CA GLU A 285 13.70 7.92 -4.34
C GLU A 285 14.46 6.62 -4.02
N LEU A 286 13.84 5.47 -4.28
CA LEU A 286 14.52 4.17 -4.11
C LEU A 286 15.81 4.08 -4.93
N MET A 287 15.79 4.59 -6.16
CA MET A 287 16.97 4.64 -7.02
C MET A 287 18.06 5.54 -6.43
N ALA A 288 17.69 6.70 -5.86
CA ALA A 288 18.63 7.59 -5.19
C ALA A 288 19.28 6.91 -3.97
N ILE A 289 18.47 6.26 -3.11
CA ILE A 289 18.95 5.51 -1.95
C ILE A 289 19.93 4.40 -2.34
N VAL A 290 19.59 3.61 -3.37
CA VAL A 290 20.49 2.57 -3.90
C VAL A 290 21.78 3.17 -4.42
N GLN A 291 21.70 4.28 -5.15
CA GLN A 291 22.86 4.99 -5.67
C GLN A 291 23.75 5.53 -4.55
N GLU A 292 23.19 6.13 -3.53
CA GLU A 292 23.95 6.70 -2.40
C GLU A 292 24.63 5.64 -1.54
N ARG A 293 23.92 4.50 -1.29
CA ARG A 293 24.39 3.48 -0.35
C ARG A 293 25.18 2.34 -0.99
N CYS A 294 24.94 2.07 -2.29
CA CYS A 294 25.45 0.87 -2.96
C CYS A 294 26.22 1.16 -4.26
N PHE A 295 26.54 2.41 -4.59
CA PHE A 295 27.20 2.78 -5.86
C PHE A 295 28.37 1.89 -6.24
N PHE A 296 29.28 1.65 -5.29
CA PHE A 296 30.50 0.86 -5.54
C PHE A 296 30.26 -0.65 -5.64
N GLN A 297 29.08 -1.13 -5.32
CA GLN A 297 28.67 -2.52 -5.44
C GLN A 297 27.84 -2.79 -6.68
N LEU A 298 27.36 -1.73 -7.34
CA LEU A 298 26.53 -1.89 -8.55
C LEU A 298 27.38 -2.37 -9.74
N GLU A 299 26.94 -3.44 -10.36
CA GLU A 299 27.51 -4.04 -11.57
C GLU A 299 26.74 -3.65 -12.83
N ALA A 300 25.55 -3.05 -12.67
CA ALA A 300 24.68 -2.59 -13.74
C ALA A 300 23.94 -1.30 -13.32
N PRO A 301 23.47 -0.47 -14.28
CA PRO A 301 22.56 0.61 -13.98
C PRO A 301 21.27 0.09 -13.30
N VAL A 302 20.75 0.85 -12.30
CA VAL A 302 19.45 0.53 -11.68
C VAL A 302 18.33 0.73 -12.69
N GLU A 303 17.51 -0.29 -12.91
CA GLU A 303 16.35 -0.25 -13.81
C GLU A 303 15.07 0.05 -13.06
N ARG A 304 14.16 0.83 -13.67
CA ARG A 304 12.82 1.08 -13.14
C ARG A 304 11.74 0.62 -14.11
N VAL A 305 10.84 -0.24 -13.65
CA VAL A 305 9.66 -0.69 -14.39
C VAL A 305 8.42 -0.12 -13.70
N THR A 306 7.71 0.77 -14.38
CA THR A 306 6.66 1.62 -13.79
C THR A 306 5.44 1.68 -14.69
N GLY A 307 4.34 2.23 -14.20
CA GLY A 307 3.28 2.77 -15.05
C GLY A 307 3.84 3.84 -16.00
N TRP A 308 3.06 4.18 -17.01
CA TRP A 308 3.44 5.21 -18.00
C TRP A 308 3.10 6.61 -17.50
N ASP A 309 3.85 7.62 -17.94
CA ASP A 309 3.58 9.03 -17.66
C ASP A 309 2.42 9.55 -18.56
N THR A 310 1.23 9.02 -18.28
CA THR A 310 -0.02 9.37 -18.97
C THR A 310 -1.18 9.30 -17.97
N PRO A 311 -2.27 10.07 -18.18
CA PRO A 311 -3.51 9.84 -17.47
C PRO A 311 -3.93 8.38 -17.58
N TYR A 312 -4.44 7.81 -16.49
CA TYR A 312 -4.73 6.38 -16.43
C TYR A 312 -5.70 5.93 -17.53
N PRO A 313 -5.33 5.02 -18.45
CA PRO A 313 -6.16 4.66 -19.61
C PRO A 313 -7.20 3.63 -19.22
N HIS A 314 -8.48 3.91 -19.46
CA HIS A 314 -9.58 3.01 -19.12
C HIS A 314 -9.55 1.71 -19.94
N ALA A 315 -9.54 1.85 -21.29
CA ALA A 315 -9.60 0.69 -22.18
C ALA A 315 -8.26 -0.05 -22.34
N GLN A 316 -7.15 0.60 -22.00
CA GLN A 316 -5.79 0.08 -22.17
C GLN A 316 -5.10 -0.16 -20.82
N GLU A 317 -5.88 -0.46 -19.79
CA GLU A 317 -5.38 -0.69 -18.44
C GLU A 317 -4.26 -1.75 -18.41
N TRP A 318 -4.40 -2.83 -19.17
CA TRP A 318 -3.42 -3.91 -19.22
C TRP A 318 -2.10 -3.54 -19.91
N ASP A 319 -2.11 -2.57 -20.81
CA ASP A 319 -0.90 -2.05 -21.44
C ASP A 319 -0.20 -1.02 -20.54
N TYR A 320 -0.95 -0.40 -19.63
CA TYR A 320 -0.44 0.56 -18.66
C TYR A 320 0.39 -0.11 -17.56
N PHE A 321 -0.10 -1.20 -17.00
CA PHE A 321 0.57 -1.88 -15.89
C PHE A 321 1.92 -2.48 -16.28
N PRO A 322 2.90 -2.44 -15.36
CA PRO A 322 4.03 -3.36 -15.42
C PRO A 322 3.51 -4.81 -15.34
N GLY A 323 3.66 -5.55 -16.43
CA GLY A 323 3.41 -6.99 -16.45
C GLY A 323 4.70 -7.80 -16.32
N PRO A 324 4.61 -9.14 -16.10
CA PRO A 324 5.80 -10.00 -15.97
C PRO A 324 6.78 -9.89 -17.14
N GLY A 325 6.27 -9.72 -18.37
CA GLY A 325 7.12 -9.54 -19.55
C GLY A 325 7.99 -8.28 -19.50
N ARG A 326 7.42 -7.12 -19.04
CA ARG A 326 8.18 -5.86 -18.86
C ARG A 326 9.21 -5.98 -17.75
N VAL A 327 8.84 -6.59 -16.63
CA VAL A 327 9.75 -6.83 -15.50
C VAL A 327 10.84 -7.83 -15.90
N GLY A 328 10.51 -8.94 -16.56
CA GLY A 328 11.46 -9.92 -17.05
C GLY A 328 12.46 -9.34 -18.06
N ALA A 329 12.02 -8.42 -18.92
CA ALA A 329 12.93 -7.72 -19.82
C ALA A 329 13.93 -6.83 -19.06
N ALA A 330 13.52 -6.15 -17.99
CA ALA A 330 14.41 -5.38 -17.13
C ALA A 330 15.40 -6.30 -16.39
N LEU A 331 14.93 -7.42 -15.85
CA LEU A 331 15.79 -8.41 -15.21
C LEU A 331 16.90 -8.88 -16.16
N ARG A 332 16.56 -9.23 -17.40
CA ARG A 332 17.57 -9.64 -18.41
C ARG A 332 18.57 -8.53 -18.72
N ARG A 333 18.10 -7.27 -18.88
CA ARG A 333 19.04 -6.16 -19.19
C ARG A 333 20.06 -5.92 -18.09
N VAL A 334 19.70 -5.99 -16.81
CA VAL A 334 20.67 -5.83 -15.72
C VAL A 334 21.61 -7.02 -15.54
N MET A 335 21.23 -8.20 -16.09
CA MET A 335 22.10 -9.37 -16.12
C MET A 335 23.09 -9.37 -17.29
N GLU A 336 22.80 -8.64 -18.36
CA GLU A 336 23.61 -8.54 -19.59
C GLU A 336 24.57 -7.33 -19.55
N ALA A 337 24.39 -6.41 -18.60
CA ALA A 337 25.22 -5.21 -18.45
C ALA A 337 26.54 -5.56 -17.78
#